data_bcc602e74398499e2ef001a76175a0b8
#
_entry.id   bcc602e74398499e2ef001a76175a0b8
#
_cell.length_a   1.000
_cell.length_b   1.000
_cell.length_c   1.000
_cell.angle_alpha   90.00
_cell.angle_beta   90.00
_cell.angle_gamma   90.00
#
_symmetry.space_group_name_H-M   'P 1'
#
loop_
_entity.id
_entity.type
_entity.pdbx_description
1 polymer ?
#
loop_
_entity_poly.entity_id
_entity_poly.type
_entity_poly.pdbx_seq_one_letter_code
_entity_poly.pdbx_strand_id
1 'polypeptide(L)'
;MNTVSELVGLKIHPGKSKVLKTRPDQLVQVKVGDQALEEVESFCYLGSIIDKKGGTEAEVKSRIGKAQAAFLALNKIWRTRDISLKTKLKLFNSNVKSVLLYGCETWNASGSCIRKIQVFINKCLRKILRIGWMVMLE
;
A
#
# COMPACT_ATOMS: atom_id res chain seq x y z
N MET A 1 -6.57 29.71 4.07
CA MET A 1 -7.26 28.50 4.55
C MET A 1 -7.71 28.58 6.02
N ASN A 2 -6.88 29.10 6.91
CA ASN A 2 -7.19 29.14 8.35
C ASN A 2 -8.44 29.99 8.66
N THR A 3 -8.54 31.18 8.05
CA THR A 3 -9.67 32.13 8.25
C THR A 3 -11.01 31.56 7.78
N VAL A 4 -11.08 30.84 6.68
CA VAL A 4 -12.34 30.25 6.17
C VAL A 4 -12.81 29.09 7.04
N SER A 5 -11.90 28.24 7.51
CA SER A 5 -12.23 27.14 8.40
C SER A 5 -12.71 27.63 9.77
N GLU A 6 -12.14 28.70 10.29
CA GLU A 6 -12.57 29.34 11.54
C GLU A 6 -13.98 29.92 11.46
N LEU A 7 -14.35 30.52 10.31
CA LEU A 7 -15.69 31.04 10.06
C LEU A 7 -16.79 29.97 10.13
N VAL A 8 -16.48 28.71 9.81
CA VAL A 8 -17.43 27.60 9.90
C VAL A 8 -17.23 26.74 11.15
N GLY A 9 -16.46 27.20 12.14
CA GLY A 9 -16.23 26.52 13.41
C GLY A 9 -15.22 25.39 13.37
N LEU A 10 -14.45 25.25 12.29
CA LEU A 10 -13.40 24.23 12.15
C LEU A 10 -12.02 24.82 12.44
N LYS A 11 -11.26 24.16 13.29
CA LYS A 11 -9.88 24.55 13.61
C LYS A 11 -8.89 23.49 13.16
N ILE A 12 -7.82 23.93 12.51
CA ILE A 12 -6.70 23.07 12.16
C ILE A 12 -5.87 22.81 13.43
N HIS A 13 -5.65 21.54 13.77
CA HIS A 13 -4.84 21.16 14.92
C HIS A 13 -3.37 21.00 14.51
N PRO A 14 -2.46 21.91 14.95
CA PRO A 14 -1.07 21.88 14.49
C PRO A 14 -0.32 20.60 14.84
N GLY A 15 -0.60 19.99 16.00
CA GLY A 15 0.05 18.76 16.44
C GLY A 15 -0.36 17.51 15.66
N LYS A 16 -1.50 17.56 14.96
CA LYS A 16 -2.02 16.46 14.12
C LYS A 16 -1.86 16.74 12.62
N SER A 17 -1.34 17.90 12.26
CA SER A 17 -1.13 18.32 10.87
C SER A 17 0.35 18.19 10.51
N LYS A 18 0.61 17.71 9.29
CA LYS A 18 1.96 17.53 8.75
C LYS A 18 2.04 18.11 7.35
N VAL A 19 3.24 18.48 6.92
CA VAL A 19 3.49 19.04 5.58
C VAL A 19 4.38 18.08 4.80
N LEU A 20 3.92 17.69 3.61
CA LEU A 20 4.69 16.97 2.62
C LEU A 20 5.00 17.91 1.47
N LYS A 21 6.28 18.27 1.27
CA LYS A 21 6.73 19.11 0.17
C LYS A 21 7.18 18.26 -1.00
N THR A 22 6.59 18.47 -2.17
CA THR A 22 6.98 17.79 -3.41
C THR A 22 8.15 18.47 -4.12
N ARG A 23 8.43 19.73 -3.79
CA ARG A 23 9.56 20.52 -4.32
C ARG A 23 10.51 20.86 -3.19
N PRO A 24 11.69 20.22 -3.12
CA PRO A 24 12.65 20.43 -2.03
C PRO A 24 13.33 21.80 -2.03
N ASP A 25 13.27 22.52 -3.13
CA ASP A 25 13.84 23.86 -3.30
C ASP A 25 13.00 24.96 -2.63
N GLN A 26 11.80 24.68 -2.19
CA GLN A 26 10.98 25.63 -1.44
C GLN A 26 11.35 25.62 0.03
N LEU A 27 12.06 26.68 0.46
CA LEU A 27 12.48 26.85 1.85
C LEU A 27 11.39 27.45 2.75
N VAL A 28 10.18 27.64 2.25
CA VAL A 28 9.07 28.25 3.01
C VAL A 28 8.55 27.26 4.04
N GLN A 29 8.59 27.65 5.30
CA GLN A 29 8.00 26.90 6.40
C GLN A 29 6.49 27.14 6.47
N VAL A 30 5.68 26.08 6.41
CA VAL A 30 4.23 26.18 6.54
C VAL A 30 3.85 26.24 8.02
N LYS A 31 3.05 27.25 8.37
CA LYS A 31 2.61 27.50 9.75
C LYS A 31 1.08 27.53 9.84
N VAL A 32 0.55 27.09 10.97
CA VAL A 32 -0.84 27.32 11.38
C VAL A 32 -0.81 28.31 12.54
N GLY A 33 -1.25 29.55 12.30
CA GLY A 33 -1.03 30.64 13.27
C GLY A 33 0.48 30.88 13.44
N ASP A 34 0.97 30.82 14.67
CA ASP A 34 2.40 30.98 15.01
C ASP A 34 3.16 29.67 15.10
N GLN A 35 2.47 28.51 14.96
CA GLN A 35 3.12 27.21 15.05
C GLN A 35 3.52 26.67 13.68
N ALA A 36 4.79 26.29 13.57
CA ALA A 36 5.31 25.59 12.41
C ALA A 36 4.78 24.15 12.37
N LEU A 37 4.36 23.67 11.20
CA LEU A 37 3.96 22.30 10.98
C LEU A 37 5.19 21.41 10.75
N GLU A 38 5.13 20.19 11.26
CA GLU A 38 6.15 19.18 11.03
C GLU A 38 6.23 18.82 9.54
N GLU A 39 7.43 18.91 8.97
CA GLU A 39 7.69 18.41 7.61
C GLU A 39 8.00 16.91 7.67
N VAL A 40 7.35 16.15 6.80
CA VAL A 40 7.56 14.71 6.69
C VAL A 40 7.97 14.32 5.28
N GLU A 41 8.72 13.24 5.16
CA GLU A 41 9.11 12.69 3.85
C GLU A 41 8.05 11.76 3.26
N SER A 42 7.25 11.13 4.11
CA SER A 42 6.13 10.29 3.72
C SER A 42 5.06 10.26 4.79
N PHE A 43 3.83 9.96 4.42
CA PHE A 43 2.76 9.69 5.38
C PHE A 43 1.75 8.69 4.81
N CYS A 44 1.02 8.04 5.72
CA CYS A 44 0.00 7.07 5.36
C CYS A 44 -1.36 7.76 5.28
N TYR A 45 -2.04 7.64 4.13
CA TYR A 45 -3.37 8.16 3.89
C TYR A 45 -4.28 7.08 3.32
N LEU A 46 -5.37 6.75 4.02
CA LEU A 46 -6.31 5.70 3.63
C LEU A 46 -5.62 4.36 3.32
N GLY A 47 -4.59 4.00 4.08
CA GLY A 47 -3.82 2.78 3.87
C GLY A 47 -2.74 2.85 2.78
N SER A 48 -2.64 3.95 2.07
CA SER A 48 -1.59 4.20 1.07
C SER A 48 -0.49 5.10 1.63
N ILE A 49 0.74 4.86 1.21
CA ILE A 49 1.89 5.70 1.58
C ILE A 49 2.08 6.76 0.51
N ILE A 50 2.03 8.03 0.93
CA ILE A 50 2.36 9.18 0.11
C ILE A 50 3.76 9.65 0.47
N ASP A 51 4.65 9.70 -0.50
CA ASP A 51 6.06 9.98 -0.36
C ASP A 51 6.41 11.30 -1.08
N LYS A 52 7.38 12.03 -0.53
CA LYS A 52 7.95 13.26 -1.09
C LYS A 52 8.47 13.09 -2.52
N LYS A 53 8.96 11.89 -2.86
CA LYS A 53 9.45 11.54 -4.20
C LYS A 53 8.36 10.99 -5.12
N GLY A 54 7.11 10.94 -4.68
CA GLY A 54 6.02 10.29 -5.40
C GLY A 54 6.21 8.78 -5.53
N GLY A 55 6.82 8.15 -4.51
CA GLY A 55 7.39 6.81 -4.55
C GLY A 55 6.38 5.68 -4.64
N THR A 56 6.09 5.23 -5.84
CA THR A 56 5.38 3.98 -6.11
C THR A 56 6.08 2.78 -5.45
N GLU A 57 7.40 2.80 -5.34
CA GLU A 57 8.17 1.69 -4.78
C GLU A 57 7.86 1.43 -3.30
N ALA A 58 7.78 2.48 -2.48
CA ALA A 58 7.40 2.37 -1.07
C ALA A 58 5.96 1.87 -0.92
N GLU A 59 5.05 2.36 -1.76
CA GLU A 59 3.66 1.92 -1.78
C GLU A 59 3.54 0.44 -2.16
N VAL A 60 4.21 0.00 -3.21
CA VAL A 60 4.24 -1.40 -3.66
C VAL A 60 4.77 -2.32 -2.55
N LYS A 61 5.85 -1.94 -1.90
CA LYS A 61 6.41 -2.70 -0.77
C LYS A 61 5.43 -2.83 0.39
N SER A 62 4.75 -1.73 0.73
CA SER A 62 3.70 -1.73 1.76
C SER A 62 2.53 -2.64 1.39
N ARG A 63 2.07 -2.58 0.15
CA ARG A 63 0.98 -3.42 -0.35
C ARG A 63 1.33 -4.90 -0.34
N ILE A 64 2.53 -5.26 -0.75
CA ILE A 64 3.03 -6.65 -0.67
C ILE A 64 3.02 -7.15 0.78
N GLY A 65 3.46 -6.34 1.73
CA GLY A 65 3.42 -6.69 3.15
C GLY A 65 2.00 -6.94 3.67
N LYS A 66 1.06 -6.08 3.32
CA LYS A 66 -0.36 -6.22 3.69
C LYS A 66 -1.01 -7.45 3.04
N ALA A 67 -0.73 -7.69 1.77
CA ALA A 67 -1.21 -8.86 1.05
C ALA A 67 -0.62 -10.16 1.61
N GLN A 68 0.63 -10.15 2.02
CA GLN A 68 1.28 -11.28 2.67
C GLN A 68 0.60 -11.61 4.00
N ALA A 69 0.29 -10.61 4.82
CA ALA A 69 -0.45 -10.80 6.06
C ALA A 69 -1.84 -11.40 5.82
N ALA A 70 -2.56 -10.88 4.81
CA ALA A 70 -3.86 -11.43 4.42
C ALA A 70 -3.76 -12.88 3.93
N PHE A 71 -2.73 -13.21 3.16
CA PHE A 71 -2.47 -14.57 2.70
C PHE A 71 -2.21 -15.53 3.86
N LEU A 72 -1.37 -15.14 4.82
CA LEU A 72 -1.05 -15.95 5.99
C LEU A 72 -2.26 -16.15 6.91
N ALA A 73 -3.14 -15.14 7.01
CA ALA A 73 -4.37 -15.27 7.80
C ALA A 73 -5.29 -16.39 7.29
N LEU A 74 -5.23 -16.71 6.00
CA LEU A 74 -6.02 -17.77 5.37
C LEU A 74 -5.24 -19.08 5.17
N ASN A 75 -4.12 -19.25 5.87
CA ASN A 75 -3.22 -20.39 5.68
C ASN A 75 -3.90 -21.75 5.84
N LYS A 76 -4.84 -21.87 6.79
CA LYS A 76 -5.61 -23.11 6.98
C LYS A 76 -6.43 -23.47 5.74
N ILE A 77 -7.00 -22.46 5.07
CA ILE A 77 -7.79 -22.64 3.84
C ILE A 77 -6.90 -23.13 2.70
N TRP A 78 -5.71 -22.55 2.55
CA TRP A 78 -4.79 -22.97 1.49
C TRP A 78 -4.32 -24.42 1.66
N ARG A 79 -4.22 -24.89 2.89
CA ARG A 79 -3.74 -26.24 3.23
C ARG A 79 -4.82 -27.31 3.18
N THR A 80 -6.09 -26.96 3.39
CA THR A 80 -7.16 -27.97 3.42
C THR A 80 -7.42 -28.58 2.04
N ARG A 81 -7.78 -29.85 2.03
CA ARG A 81 -8.20 -30.56 0.81
C ARG A 81 -9.70 -30.49 0.55
N ASP A 82 -10.47 -30.10 1.57
CA ASP A 82 -11.93 -30.09 1.54
C ASP A 82 -12.48 -28.95 0.69
N ILE A 83 -11.68 -27.92 0.42
CA ILE A 83 -12.04 -26.77 -0.39
C ILE A 83 -11.47 -26.94 -1.79
N SER A 84 -12.31 -26.78 -2.82
CA SER A 84 -11.89 -26.90 -4.21
C SER A 84 -10.86 -25.82 -4.59
N LEU A 85 -10.00 -26.13 -5.55
CA LEU A 85 -9.02 -25.18 -6.09
C LEU A 85 -9.69 -23.92 -6.64
N LYS A 86 -10.82 -24.06 -7.32
CA LYS A 86 -11.60 -22.93 -7.86
C LYS A 86 -12.02 -21.97 -6.75
N THR A 87 -12.49 -22.49 -5.62
CA THR A 87 -12.87 -21.69 -4.45
C THR A 87 -11.67 -21.00 -3.83
N LYS A 88 -10.55 -21.70 -3.69
CA LYS A 88 -9.29 -21.12 -3.19
C LYS A 88 -8.83 -19.95 -4.06
N LEU A 89 -8.88 -20.08 -5.39
CA LEU A 89 -8.51 -19.02 -6.31
C LEU A 89 -9.45 -17.80 -6.21
N LYS A 90 -10.75 -18.03 -6.03
CA LYS A 90 -11.70 -16.95 -5.78
C LYS A 90 -11.38 -16.20 -4.49
N LEU A 91 -11.06 -16.92 -3.41
CA LEU A 91 -10.67 -16.33 -2.13
C LEU A 91 -9.34 -15.58 -2.24
N PHE A 92 -8.39 -16.09 -2.99
CA PHE A 92 -7.14 -15.40 -3.27
C PHE A 92 -7.39 -14.06 -3.99
N ASN A 93 -8.19 -14.07 -5.03
CA ASN A 93 -8.52 -12.84 -5.79
C ASN A 93 -9.26 -11.81 -4.93
N SER A 94 -10.22 -12.22 -4.11
CA SER A 94 -11.03 -11.30 -3.31
C SER A 94 -10.33 -10.79 -2.04
N ASN A 95 -9.47 -11.57 -1.42
CA ASN A 95 -8.89 -11.23 -0.11
C ASN A 95 -7.40 -10.86 -0.14
N VAL A 96 -6.66 -11.39 -1.09
CA VAL A 96 -5.20 -11.14 -1.19
C VAL A 96 -4.87 -10.20 -2.33
N LYS A 97 -5.29 -10.56 -3.54
CA LYS A 97 -5.00 -9.77 -4.74
C LYS A 97 -5.66 -8.39 -4.71
N SER A 98 -6.86 -8.27 -4.15
CA SER A 98 -7.54 -6.99 -3.97
C SER A 98 -6.78 -6.06 -3.03
N VAL A 99 -6.23 -6.58 -1.95
CA VAL A 99 -5.37 -5.82 -1.02
C VAL A 99 -4.08 -5.39 -1.70
N LEU A 100 -3.46 -6.29 -2.45
CA LEU A 100 -2.21 -6.02 -3.16
C LEU A 100 -2.35 -4.89 -4.18
N LEU A 101 -3.42 -4.92 -4.97
CA LEU A 101 -3.63 -4.01 -6.09
C LEU A 101 -4.51 -2.79 -5.75
N TYR A 102 -4.85 -2.61 -4.48
CA TYR A 102 -5.60 -1.44 -4.06
C TYR A 102 -4.85 -0.14 -4.39
N GLY A 103 -5.49 0.75 -5.13
CA GLY A 103 -4.90 2.01 -5.54
C GLY A 103 -3.85 1.91 -6.64
N CYS A 104 -3.71 0.76 -7.31
CA CYS A 104 -2.68 0.54 -8.34
C CYS A 104 -2.83 1.44 -9.57
N GLU A 105 -4.01 1.96 -9.83
CA GLU A 105 -4.26 2.92 -10.93
C GLU A 105 -3.47 4.23 -10.77
N THR A 106 -3.04 4.57 -9.57
CA THR A 106 -2.23 5.76 -9.31
C THR A 106 -0.71 5.49 -9.38
N TRP A 107 -0.32 4.23 -9.58
CA TRP A 107 1.08 3.86 -9.58
C TRP A 107 1.77 4.19 -10.89
N ASN A 108 2.91 4.86 -10.78
CA ASN A 108 3.87 4.97 -11.87
C ASN A 108 4.87 3.81 -11.74
N ALA A 109 4.39 2.60 -12.06
CA ALA A 109 5.11 1.38 -11.78
C ALA A 109 6.30 1.17 -12.74
N SER A 110 7.49 1.09 -12.17
CA SER A 110 8.68 0.63 -12.89
C SER A 110 8.64 -0.87 -13.15
N GLY A 111 9.44 -1.35 -14.08
CA GLY A 111 9.56 -2.79 -14.35
C GLY A 111 9.98 -3.60 -13.12
N SER A 112 10.77 -3.02 -12.23
CA SER A 112 11.16 -3.66 -10.96
C SER A 112 9.98 -3.83 -10.00
N CYS A 113 9.09 -2.85 -9.91
CA CYS A 113 7.88 -2.93 -9.10
C CYS A 113 6.93 -4.02 -9.60
N ILE A 114 6.70 -4.06 -10.90
CA ILE A 114 5.87 -5.09 -11.56
C ILE A 114 6.44 -6.48 -11.28
N ARG A 115 7.75 -6.64 -11.37
CA ARG A 115 8.43 -7.92 -11.10
C ARG A 115 8.27 -8.36 -9.64
N LYS A 116 8.38 -7.44 -8.67
CA LYS A 116 8.16 -7.74 -7.25
C LYS A 116 6.74 -8.23 -6.99
N ILE A 117 5.75 -7.61 -7.59
CA ILE A 117 4.33 -8.00 -7.49
C ILE A 117 4.14 -9.38 -8.11
N GLN A 118 4.68 -9.63 -9.29
CA GLN A 118 4.56 -10.89 -9.98
C GLN A 118 5.23 -12.04 -9.20
N VAL A 119 6.39 -11.81 -8.63
CA VAL A 119 7.09 -12.79 -7.77
C VAL A 119 6.23 -13.15 -6.55
N PHE A 120 5.62 -12.17 -5.91
CA PHE A 120 4.74 -12.41 -4.76
C PHE A 120 3.51 -13.25 -5.16
N ILE A 121 2.82 -12.87 -6.23
CA ILE A 121 1.66 -13.61 -6.74
C ILE A 121 2.04 -15.04 -7.06
N ASN A 122 3.15 -15.26 -7.75
CA ASN A 122 3.62 -16.59 -8.12
C ASN A 122 3.92 -17.46 -6.88
N LYS A 123 4.54 -16.89 -5.85
CA LYS A 123 4.78 -17.60 -4.58
C LYS A 123 3.48 -18.04 -3.92
N CYS A 124 2.47 -17.17 -3.88
CA CYS A 124 1.17 -17.49 -3.32
C CYS A 124 0.47 -18.60 -4.10
N LEU A 125 0.44 -18.48 -5.43
CA LEU A 125 -0.20 -19.47 -6.31
C LEU A 125 0.47 -20.84 -6.21
N ARG A 126 1.79 -20.91 -6.10
CA ARG A 126 2.50 -22.16 -5.88
C ARG A 126 2.08 -22.85 -4.59
N LYS A 127 1.92 -22.09 -3.51
CA LYS A 127 1.44 -22.64 -2.24
C LYS A 127 0.00 -23.17 -2.32
N ILE A 128 -0.87 -22.45 -3.03
CA ILE A 128 -2.26 -22.85 -3.25
C ILE A 128 -2.33 -24.13 -4.09
N LEU A 129 -1.57 -24.17 -5.18
CA LEU A 129 -1.52 -25.29 -6.12
C LEU A 129 -0.67 -26.45 -5.62
N ARG A 130 0.09 -26.26 -4.54
CA ARG A 130 1.07 -27.23 -4.00
C ARG A 130 2.09 -27.69 -5.02
N ILE A 131 2.52 -26.80 -5.90
CA ILE A 131 3.51 -27.05 -6.94
C ILE A 131 4.88 -26.63 -6.42
N GLY A 132 5.84 -27.58 -6.42
CA GLY A 132 7.22 -27.26 -6.12
C GLY A 132 7.83 -26.40 -7.26
N TRP A 133 8.83 -25.60 -6.93
CA TRP A 133 9.44 -24.70 -7.89
C TRP A 133 10.11 -25.40 -9.09
N MET A 134 10.47 -26.68 -8.93
CA MET A 134 11.08 -27.50 -9.99
C MET A 134 10.13 -27.79 -11.18
N VAL A 135 8.82 -27.75 -10.98
CA VAL A 135 7.83 -28.01 -12.02
C VAL A 135 7.67 -26.83 -12.99
N MET A 136 8.23 -25.66 -12.66
CA MET A 136 8.11 -24.47 -13.50
C MET A 136 9.24 -24.29 -14.53
N LEU A 137 10.18 -25.24 -14.61
CA LEU A 137 11.24 -25.26 -15.61
C LEU A 137 10.89 -26.08 -16.87
N GLU A 138 9.74 -26.71 -16.87
CA GLU A 138 9.13 -27.40 -18.02
C GLU A 138 8.06 -26.48 -18.67
#